data_62b13902a8bc02a476eacf0ed7720f5c
#
_entry.id   62b13902a8bc02a476eacf0ed7720f5c
#
_cell.length_a   1.000
_cell.length_b   1.000
_cell.length_c   1.000
_cell.angle_alpha   90.00
_cell.angle_beta   90.00
_cell.angle_gamma   90.00
#
_symmetry.space_group_name_H-M   'P 1'
#
loop_
_entity.id
_entity.type
_entity.pdbx_description
1 polymer ?
#
loop_
_entity_poly.entity_id
_entity_poly.type
_entity_poly.pdbx_seq_one_letter_code
_entity_poly.pdbx_strand_id
1 'polypeptide(L)'
;MTGKSGRQTQKCLIDEEWSEFHEAYYHEPEENQLNELADLVYVCFQFAASQDWDLDEAMRRVHNANMSKLGEDGRPIFRGDGKVLKGPNFKKAVFNDLVK
;
A
#
# COMPACT_ATOMS: atom_id res chain seq x y z
N MET A 1 -6.77 26.82 -0.23
CA MET A 1 -5.93 26.01 -1.13
C MET A 1 -6.80 25.30 -2.15
N THR A 2 -6.39 25.29 -3.39
CA THR A 2 -7.14 24.56 -4.42
C THR A 2 -6.92 23.05 -4.23
N GLY A 3 -7.87 22.22 -4.66
CA GLY A 3 -7.76 20.79 -4.55
C GLY A 3 -6.51 20.21 -5.22
N LYS A 4 -6.12 20.78 -6.37
CA LYS A 4 -4.92 20.34 -7.10
C LYS A 4 -3.65 20.57 -6.31
N SER A 5 -3.50 21.78 -5.72
CA SER A 5 -2.35 22.12 -4.90
C SER A 5 -2.30 21.27 -3.62
N GLY A 6 -3.47 21.07 -2.97
CA GLY A 6 -3.56 20.20 -1.80
C GLY A 6 -3.19 18.76 -2.12
N ARG A 7 -3.61 18.26 -3.26
CA ARG A 7 -3.28 16.91 -3.72
C ARG A 7 -1.77 16.73 -3.90
N GLN A 8 -1.11 17.70 -4.53
CA GLN A 8 0.34 17.67 -4.70
C GLN A 8 1.07 17.69 -3.37
N THR A 9 0.61 18.51 -2.43
CA THR A 9 1.18 18.56 -1.09
C THR A 9 1.10 17.20 -0.40
N GLN A 10 -0.04 16.54 -0.48
CA GLN A 10 -0.22 15.21 0.11
C GLN A 10 0.68 14.17 -0.55
N LYS A 11 0.82 14.24 -1.86
CA LYS A 11 1.72 13.34 -2.59
C LYS A 11 3.17 13.57 -2.17
N CYS A 12 3.59 14.82 -2.00
CA CYS A 12 4.95 15.15 -1.56
C CYS A 12 5.25 14.61 -0.16
N LEU A 13 4.25 14.55 0.72
CA LEU A 13 4.42 13.94 2.05
C LEU A 13 4.72 12.45 1.93
N ILE A 14 4.08 11.75 1.00
CA ILE A 14 4.39 10.33 0.75
C ILE A 14 5.83 10.19 0.27
N ASP A 15 6.27 11.02 -0.68
CA ASP A 15 7.63 10.99 -1.20
C ASP A 15 8.65 11.21 -0.08
N GLU A 16 8.37 12.16 0.80
CA GLU A 16 9.21 12.50 1.95
C GLU A 16 9.35 11.33 2.92
N GLU A 17 8.22 10.75 3.33
CA GLU A 17 8.23 9.64 4.27
C GLU A 17 8.85 8.38 3.65
N TRP A 18 8.66 8.17 2.35
CA TRP A 18 9.34 7.08 1.65
C TRP A 18 10.85 7.25 1.72
N SER A 19 11.35 8.47 1.48
CA SER A 19 12.78 8.77 1.56
C SER A 19 13.34 8.55 2.97
N GLU A 20 12.58 8.95 3.99
CA GLU A 20 12.98 8.75 5.38
C GLU A 20 13.03 7.28 5.75
N PHE A 21 12.07 6.49 5.27
CA PHE A 21 12.10 5.03 5.47
C PHE A 21 13.32 4.42 4.75
N HIS A 22 13.56 4.84 3.52
CA HIS A 22 14.71 4.37 2.74
C HIS A 22 16.03 4.64 3.48
N GLU A 23 16.19 5.85 4.01
CA GLU A 23 17.38 6.25 4.76
C GLU A 23 17.52 5.42 6.04
N ALA A 24 16.42 5.24 6.78
CA ALA A 24 16.42 4.45 7.99
C ALA A 24 16.77 2.98 7.72
N TYR A 25 16.30 2.44 6.61
CA TYR A 25 16.59 1.06 6.22
C TYR A 25 18.10 0.80 6.13
N TYR A 26 18.84 1.74 5.57
CA TYR A 26 20.28 1.56 5.36
C TYR A 26 21.14 2.00 6.55
N HIS A 27 20.65 2.89 7.40
CA HIS A 27 21.53 3.59 8.35
C HIS A 27 21.04 3.61 9.80
N GLU A 28 19.86 3.09 10.10
CA GLU A 28 19.27 3.24 11.44
C GLU A 28 18.83 1.91 12.03
N PRO A 29 18.68 1.84 13.36
CA PRO A 29 18.18 0.63 14.02
C PRO A 29 16.77 0.25 13.60
N GLU A 30 16.42 -1.01 13.76
CA GLU A 30 15.13 -1.54 13.33
C GLU A 30 13.94 -0.81 13.94
N GLU A 31 14.04 -0.36 15.19
CA GLU A 31 12.94 0.39 15.80
C GLU A 31 12.65 1.69 15.05
N ASN A 32 13.70 2.36 14.54
CA ASN A 32 13.54 3.57 13.76
C ASN A 32 12.98 3.23 12.36
N GLN A 33 13.41 2.12 11.78
CA GLN A 33 12.87 1.64 10.51
C GLN A 33 11.36 1.40 10.63
N LEU A 34 10.93 0.78 11.72
CA LEU A 34 9.52 0.53 11.96
C LEU A 34 8.74 1.84 12.13
N ASN A 35 9.32 2.80 12.85
CA ASN A 35 8.70 4.11 13.01
C ASN A 35 8.50 4.81 11.65
N GLU A 36 9.53 4.81 10.83
CA GLU A 36 9.46 5.45 9.50
C GLU A 36 8.49 4.71 8.57
N LEU A 37 8.42 3.39 8.68
CA LEU A 37 7.43 2.62 7.93
C LEU A 37 6.01 2.99 8.35
N ALA A 38 5.77 3.12 9.65
CA ALA A 38 4.47 3.52 10.17
C ALA A 38 4.09 4.93 9.71
N ASP A 39 5.04 5.87 9.72
CA ASP A 39 4.81 7.22 9.23
C ASP A 39 4.44 7.23 7.75
N LEU A 40 5.11 6.39 6.94
CA LEU A 40 4.78 6.25 5.53
C LEU A 40 3.35 5.77 5.33
N VAL A 41 2.93 4.77 6.07
CA VAL A 41 1.55 4.26 5.99
C VAL A 41 0.56 5.35 6.43
N TYR A 42 0.91 6.10 7.47
CA TYR A 42 0.07 7.18 7.99
C TYR A 42 -0.20 8.24 6.91
N VAL A 43 0.84 8.71 6.21
CA VAL A 43 0.63 9.71 5.15
C VAL A 43 -0.08 9.13 3.93
N CYS A 44 0.01 7.82 3.69
CA CYS A 44 -0.80 7.18 2.65
C CYS A 44 -2.29 7.29 2.98
N PHE A 45 -2.67 7.06 4.24
CA PHE A 45 -4.07 7.24 4.68
C PHE A 45 -4.48 8.71 4.61
N GLN A 46 -3.58 9.63 4.95
CA GLN A 46 -3.85 11.07 4.80
C GLN A 46 -4.13 11.45 3.35
N PHE A 47 -3.35 10.91 2.42
CA PHE A 47 -3.59 11.15 1.00
C PHE A 47 -5.00 10.69 0.61
N ALA A 48 -5.35 9.48 0.95
CA ALA A 48 -6.68 8.93 0.64
C ALA A 48 -7.78 9.80 1.25
N ALA A 49 -7.63 10.21 2.50
CA ALA A 49 -8.61 11.08 3.16
C ALA A 49 -8.75 12.42 2.44
N SER A 50 -7.66 12.97 1.94
CA SER A 50 -7.70 14.25 1.20
C SER A 50 -8.45 14.13 -0.13
N GLN A 51 -8.53 12.92 -0.67
CA GLN A 51 -9.28 12.63 -1.90
C GLN A 51 -10.67 12.08 -1.64
N ASP A 52 -11.05 11.96 -0.37
CA ASP A 52 -12.32 11.36 0.05
C ASP A 52 -12.44 9.89 -0.43
N TRP A 53 -11.34 9.17 -0.38
CA TRP A 53 -11.27 7.74 -0.70
C TRP A 53 -11.30 6.88 0.56
N ASP A 54 -12.05 5.79 0.52
CA ASP A 54 -12.09 4.81 1.61
C ASP A 54 -10.93 3.82 1.44
N LEU A 55 -9.77 4.17 2.00
CA LEU A 55 -8.58 3.33 1.88
C LEU A 55 -8.73 2.03 2.68
N ASP A 56 -9.44 2.04 3.79
CA ASP A 56 -9.71 0.83 4.57
C ASP A 56 -10.41 -0.22 3.70
N GLU A 57 -11.46 0.20 2.99
CA GLU A 57 -12.18 -0.71 2.09
C GLU A 57 -11.29 -1.16 0.93
N ALA A 58 -10.49 -0.24 0.37
CA ALA A 58 -9.55 -0.60 -0.68
C ALA A 58 -8.53 -1.64 -0.20
N MET A 59 -8.02 -1.47 1.02
CA MET A 59 -7.08 -2.42 1.62
C MET A 59 -7.73 -3.78 1.84
N ARG A 60 -8.99 -3.81 2.26
CA ARG A 60 -9.73 -5.07 2.41
C ARG A 60 -9.84 -5.80 1.08
N ARG A 61 -10.13 -5.07 0.02
CA ARG A 61 -10.25 -5.65 -1.35
C ARG A 61 -8.90 -6.13 -1.86
N VAL A 62 -7.83 -5.39 -1.61
CA VAL A 62 -6.47 -5.79 -1.97
C VAL A 62 -6.10 -7.07 -1.22
N HIS A 63 -6.42 -7.14 0.07
CA HIS A 63 -6.15 -8.34 0.86
C HIS A 63 -6.90 -9.55 0.28
N ASN A 64 -8.18 -9.40 -0.04
CA ASN A 64 -8.96 -10.47 -0.64
C ASN A 64 -8.39 -10.91 -1.99
N ALA A 65 -7.94 -9.94 -2.81
CA ALA A 65 -7.28 -10.26 -4.09
C ALA A 65 -6.00 -11.05 -3.86
N ASN A 66 -5.19 -10.65 -2.89
CA ASN A 66 -3.96 -11.36 -2.55
C ASN A 66 -4.24 -12.78 -2.04
N MET A 67 -5.27 -12.94 -1.21
CA MET A 67 -5.68 -14.26 -0.74
C MET A 67 -6.17 -15.15 -1.89
N SER A 68 -6.79 -14.56 -2.91
CA SER A 68 -7.24 -15.31 -4.09
C SER A 68 -6.10 -15.79 -4.99
N LYS A 69 -4.85 -15.34 -4.74
CA LYS A 69 -3.67 -15.84 -5.46
C LYS A 69 -3.26 -17.25 -5.03
N LEU A 70 -3.75 -17.72 -3.88
CA LEU A 70 -3.36 -19.01 -3.34
C LEU A 70 -3.73 -20.16 -4.28
N GLY A 71 -2.96 -21.24 -4.23
CA GLY A 71 -3.23 -22.46 -4.98
C GLY A 71 -4.44 -23.20 -4.40
N GLU A 72 -4.85 -24.26 -5.07
CA GLU A 72 -6.01 -25.07 -4.65
C GLU A 72 -5.83 -25.68 -3.27
N ASP A 73 -4.59 -25.89 -2.84
CA ASP A 73 -4.27 -26.39 -1.50
C ASP A 73 -4.28 -25.30 -0.42
N GLY A 74 -4.66 -24.07 -0.78
CA GLY A 74 -4.68 -22.94 0.13
C GLY A 74 -3.32 -22.34 0.44
N ARG A 75 -2.29 -22.75 -0.29
CA ARG A 75 -0.91 -22.29 -0.08
C ARG A 75 -0.47 -21.37 -1.21
N PRO A 76 0.43 -20.40 -0.92
CA PRO A 76 0.96 -19.54 -1.97
C PRO A 76 1.83 -20.33 -2.95
N ILE A 77 1.78 -19.93 -4.21
CA ILE A 77 2.64 -20.46 -5.27
C ILE A 77 3.73 -19.42 -5.48
N PHE A 78 4.99 -19.81 -5.33
CA PHE A 78 6.11 -18.88 -5.41
C PHE A 78 6.85 -18.98 -6.74
N ARG A 79 7.25 -17.82 -7.25
CA ARG A 79 8.22 -17.75 -8.34
C ARG A 79 9.63 -17.98 -7.75
N GLY A 80 10.60 -18.28 -8.61
CA GLY A 80 11.97 -18.57 -8.15
C GLY A 80 12.65 -17.46 -7.34
N ASP A 81 12.21 -16.20 -7.52
CA ASP A 81 12.71 -15.05 -6.75
C ASP A 81 11.93 -14.80 -5.45
N GLY A 82 10.99 -15.68 -5.12
CA GLY A 82 10.18 -15.56 -3.89
C GLY A 82 8.90 -14.78 -4.06
N LYS A 83 8.59 -14.27 -5.26
CA LYS A 83 7.34 -13.54 -5.49
C LYS A 83 6.17 -14.53 -5.58
N VAL A 84 5.04 -14.16 -4.92
CA VAL A 84 3.82 -14.96 -4.99
C VAL A 84 3.18 -14.83 -6.37
N LEU A 85 2.92 -15.97 -6.99
CA LEU A 85 2.24 -16.02 -8.29
C LEU A 85 0.73 -16.09 -8.11
N LYS A 86 0.00 -15.76 -9.17
CA LYS A 86 -1.45 -15.84 -9.18
C LYS A 86 -1.88 -17.29 -9.36
N GLY A 87 -2.64 -17.83 -8.41
CA GLY A 87 -3.19 -19.18 -8.51
C GLY A 87 -4.40 -19.23 -9.45
N PRO A 88 -5.01 -20.42 -9.61
CA PRO A 88 -6.08 -20.63 -10.59
C PRO A 88 -7.36 -19.85 -10.30
N ASN A 89 -7.58 -19.47 -9.05
CA ASN A 89 -8.80 -18.76 -8.64
C ASN A 89 -8.59 -17.27 -8.39
N PHE A 90 -7.49 -16.70 -8.91
CA PHE A 90 -7.16 -15.30 -8.68
C PHE A 90 -8.24 -14.37 -9.23
N LYS A 91 -8.61 -13.41 -8.39
CA LYS A 91 -9.52 -12.31 -8.75
C LYS A 91 -8.88 -11.00 -8.31
N LYS A 92 -8.64 -10.11 -9.26
CA LYS A 92 -8.05 -8.82 -8.93
C LYS A 92 -9.07 -7.92 -8.24
N ALA A 93 -8.57 -6.99 -7.41
CA ALA A 93 -9.41 -5.99 -6.77
C ALA A 93 -9.93 -4.98 -7.79
N VAL A 94 -11.13 -4.46 -7.53
CA VAL A 94 -11.80 -3.44 -8.37
C VAL A 94 -12.16 -2.27 -7.45
N PHE A 95 -11.94 -1.04 -7.89
CA PHE A 95 -12.06 0.16 -7.05
C PHE A 95 -12.89 1.28 -7.67
N ASN A 96 -13.51 1.08 -8.84
CA ASN A 96 -14.21 2.15 -9.56
C ASN A 96 -15.34 2.80 -8.75
N ASP A 97 -15.92 2.09 -7.80
CA ASP A 97 -16.95 2.63 -6.89
C ASP A 97 -16.37 3.43 -5.72
N LEU A 98 -15.05 3.31 -5.46
CA LEU A 98 -14.38 4.00 -4.36
C LEU A 98 -13.75 5.32 -4.79
N VAL A 99 -13.63 5.56 -6.08
CA VAL A 99 -13.10 6.81 -6.64
C VAL A 99 -14.17 7.46 -7.51
N LYS A 100 -14.21 8.79 -7.54
CA LYS A 100 -15.23 9.52 -8.30
C LYS A 100 -14.60 10.45 -9.32
#